data_6746fe4ed45de1362466586752bb1187
#
_entry.id   6746fe4ed45de1362466586752bb1187
#
_cell.length_a   1.000
_cell.length_b   1.000
_cell.length_c   1.000
_cell.angle_alpha   90.00
_cell.angle_beta   90.00
_cell.angle_gamma   90.00
#
_symmetry.space_group_name_H-M   'P 1'
#
loop_
_entity.id
_entity.type
_entity.pdbx_description
1 polymer ?
#
loop_
_entity_poly.entity_id
_entity_poly.type
_entity_poly.pdbx_seq_one_letter_code
_entity_poly.pdbx_strand_id
1 'polypeptide(L)'
;GEFGLIDHLAKPFEVSKNTNTLLGIGDDAAIIKISEDESMVISTDLLTEGVHFNLMYTPLKHLGYKAVAVNVSDIAAMNAVAEQITVSIAFSSKFPLEAIEELYKGIELACEAYNVDLVGGDTSTSYSGLTISITAVGRAKNEEITRRSGANEHDLLVVTGDLGGAYMGLQILEREKEVYKANPTIQPDLDGFDYIINRQLKPEARIDIVTLLKELDVVPTSMIDVSDGLASEILHLCKASKVGCHVYDDKIPIDASTSMTAIDFEIDPATTALNGGEDYELLFTIKQT
;
A
#
# COMPACT_ATOMS: atom_id res chain seq x y z
N GLY A 1 -0.59 -20.31 4.69
CA GLY A 1 -0.33 -19.06 3.99
C GLY A 1 0.24 -18.03 4.99
N GLU A 2 0.59 -16.86 4.50
CA GLU A 2 1.22 -15.76 5.25
C GLU A 2 0.43 -15.37 6.49
N PHE A 3 -0.86 -15.05 6.35
CA PHE A 3 -1.73 -14.68 7.47
C PHE A 3 -1.78 -15.74 8.57
N GLY A 4 -1.79 -17.03 8.22
CA GLY A 4 -1.73 -18.11 9.22
C GLY A 4 -0.41 -18.17 9.96
N LEU A 5 0.70 -17.77 9.32
CA LEU A 5 2.00 -17.63 9.96
C LEU A 5 2.00 -16.43 10.92
N ILE A 6 1.48 -15.28 10.46
CA ILE A 6 1.36 -14.08 11.29
C ILE A 6 0.49 -14.37 12.52
N ASP A 7 -0.70 -14.95 12.34
CA ASP A 7 -1.60 -15.34 13.44
C ASP A 7 -0.88 -16.26 14.45
N HIS A 8 -0.06 -17.21 13.97
CA HIS A 8 0.70 -18.12 14.84
C HIS A 8 1.79 -17.40 15.64
N LEU A 9 2.55 -16.53 14.97
CA LEU A 9 3.66 -15.79 15.58
C LEU A 9 3.17 -14.65 16.50
N ALA A 10 2.01 -14.07 16.22
CA ALA A 10 1.42 -12.98 17.00
C ALA A 10 0.88 -13.43 18.38
N LYS A 11 0.47 -14.71 18.53
CA LYS A 11 -0.13 -15.25 19.76
C LYS A 11 0.56 -14.86 21.07
N PRO A 12 1.90 -14.91 21.20
CA PRO A 12 2.59 -14.52 22.43
C PRO A 12 2.48 -13.01 22.75
N PHE A 13 2.07 -12.21 21.76
CA PHE A 13 2.02 -10.73 21.81
C PHE A 13 0.59 -10.17 21.85
N GLU A 14 -0.44 -11.02 21.86
CA GLU A 14 -1.86 -10.59 21.92
C GLU A 14 -2.19 -9.75 23.14
N VAL A 15 -1.47 -9.98 24.25
CA VAL A 15 -1.65 -9.20 25.47
C VAL A 15 -0.60 -8.12 25.56
N SER A 16 -1.01 -6.89 25.37
CA SER A 16 -0.13 -5.71 25.48
C SER A 16 0.36 -5.56 26.93
N LYS A 17 1.68 -5.45 27.11
CA LYS A 17 2.32 -5.20 28.41
C LYS A 17 2.26 -3.73 28.82
N ASN A 18 2.13 -2.84 27.84
CA ASN A 18 2.05 -1.40 28.04
C ASN A 18 0.60 -0.93 27.88
N THR A 19 0.08 -0.23 28.87
CA THR A 19 -1.30 0.27 28.88
C THR A 19 -1.58 1.32 27.80
N ASN A 20 -0.54 1.95 27.26
CA ASN A 20 -0.68 2.91 26.15
C ASN A 20 -0.82 2.23 24.78
N THR A 21 -0.54 0.93 24.67
CA THR A 21 -0.79 0.19 23.43
C THR A 21 -2.29 -0.14 23.33
N LEU A 22 -3.02 0.65 22.55
CA LEU A 22 -4.47 0.46 22.36
C LEU A 22 -4.78 -0.63 21.34
N LEU A 23 -3.92 -0.77 20.32
CA LEU A 23 -3.99 -1.79 19.28
C LEU A 23 -2.57 -2.20 18.89
N GLY A 24 -2.30 -3.50 18.90
CA GLY A 24 -1.06 -4.10 18.42
C GLY A 24 -1.23 -4.67 17.02
N ILE A 25 -0.74 -5.92 16.84
CA ILE A 25 -0.80 -6.64 15.55
C ILE A 25 -2.25 -6.94 15.17
N GLY A 26 -2.60 -6.76 13.89
CA GLY A 26 -3.89 -7.21 13.34
C GLY A 26 -4.73 -6.15 12.62
N ASP A 27 -4.15 -4.97 12.39
CA ASP A 27 -4.71 -3.89 11.59
C ASP A 27 -3.62 -3.30 10.68
N ASP A 28 -3.91 -2.26 9.87
CA ASP A 28 -2.93 -1.63 8.99
C ASP A 28 -1.80 -0.97 9.78
N ALA A 29 -2.10 -0.41 10.94
CA ALA A 29 -1.09 0.15 11.83
C ALA A 29 -1.40 -0.14 13.31
N ALA A 30 -0.37 -0.14 14.14
CA ALA A 30 -0.51 -0.17 15.59
C ALA A 30 -0.97 1.19 16.12
N ILE A 31 -1.76 1.21 17.22
CA ILE A 31 -2.26 2.43 17.85
C ILE A 31 -1.66 2.55 19.24
N ILE A 32 -0.98 3.67 19.50
CA ILE A 32 -0.35 3.97 20.79
C ILE A 32 -0.92 5.28 21.32
N LYS A 33 -1.55 5.23 22.49
CA LYS A 33 -2.10 6.42 23.16
C LYS A 33 -1.01 7.41 23.53
N ILE A 34 -1.18 8.67 23.11
CA ILE A 34 -0.30 9.79 23.49
C ILE A 34 -0.97 10.61 24.61
N SER A 35 -2.27 10.91 24.43
CA SER A 35 -3.08 11.68 25.38
C SER A 35 -4.49 11.10 25.48
N GLU A 36 -5.38 11.74 26.22
CA GLU A 36 -6.81 11.33 26.26
C GLU A 36 -7.50 11.54 24.90
N ASP A 37 -7.03 12.49 24.09
CA ASP A 37 -7.67 12.89 22.85
C ASP A 37 -6.93 12.40 21.59
N GLU A 38 -5.66 11.97 21.72
CA GLU A 38 -4.78 11.73 20.58
C GLU A 38 -3.98 10.43 20.71
N SER A 39 -3.82 9.73 19.60
CA SER A 39 -2.94 8.57 19.48
C SER A 39 -1.97 8.71 18.31
N MET A 40 -0.85 8.03 18.46
CA MET A 40 0.13 7.75 17.42
C MET A 40 -0.27 6.45 16.71
N VAL A 41 -0.13 6.43 15.40
CA VAL A 41 -0.24 5.22 14.57
C VAL A 41 1.11 4.91 13.95
N ILE A 42 1.49 3.63 13.92
CA ILE A 42 2.81 3.19 13.46
C ILE A 42 2.63 1.96 12.57
N SER A 43 3.15 2.03 11.34
CA SER A 43 3.27 0.90 10.43
C SER A 43 4.69 0.72 9.94
N THR A 44 5.00 -0.46 9.41
CA THR A 44 6.29 -0.76 8.79
C THR A 44 6.14 -1.81 7.70
N ASP A 45 6.69 -1.49 6.53
CA ASP A 45 6.78 -2.41 5.40
C ASP A 45 8.22 -2.75 5.04
N LEU A 46 8.35 -3.88 4.36
CA LEU A 46 9.60 -4.39 3.85
C LEU A 46 9.48 -4.66 2.35
N LEU A 47 10.22 -3.93 1.53
CA LEU A 47 10.33 -4.16 0.09
C LEU A 47 11.63 -4.91 -0.23
N THR A 48 11.52 -6.04 -0.93
CA THR A 48 12.65 -6.91 -1.27
C THR A 48 12.73 -7.09 -2.78
N GLU A 49 13.94 -6.92 -3.34
CA GLU A 49 14.22 -7.18 -4.75
C GLU A 49 13.86 -8.62 -5.15
N GLY A 50 13.23 -8.77 -6.30
CA GLY A 50 12.75 -10.03 -6.82
C GLY A 50 11.40 -10.50 -6.26
N VAL A 51 10.83 -9.79 -5.28
CA VAL A 51 9.50 -10.02 -4.73
C VAL A 51 8.60 -8.81 -5.02
N HIS A 52 8.95 -7.65 -4.48
CA HIS A 52 8.12 -6.42 -4.57
C HIS A 52 8.54 -5.51 -5.72
N PHE A 53 9.74 -5.68 -6.26
CA PHE A 53 10.27 -4.90 -7.38
C PHE A 53 11.38 -5.65 -8.11
N ASN A 54 11.65 -5.24 -9.35
CA ASN A 54 12.73 -5.79 -10.16
C ASN A 54 13.54 -4.66 -10.79
N LEU A 55 14.83 -4.59 -10.48
CA LEU A 55 15.72 -3.53 -10.96
C LEU A 55 15.98 -3.53 -12.47
N MET A 56 15.52 -4.55 -13.20
CA MET A 56 15.58 -4.55 -14.67
C MET A 56 14.62 -3.52 -15.28
N TYR A 57 13.51 -3.21 -14.59
CA TYR A 57 12.48 -2.28 -15.09
C TYR A 57 12.02 -1.24 -14.09
N THR A 58 12.38 -1.38 -12.80
CA THR A 58 11.98 -0.43 -11.77
C THR A 58 13.05 0.66 -11.61
N PRO A 59 12.78 1.92 -12.01
CA PRO A 59 13.71 3.02 -11.76
C PRO A 59 13.86 3.26 -10.25
N LEU A 60 15.10 3.44 -9.78
CA LEU A 60 15.37 3.62 -8.34
C LEU A 60 14.64 4.82 -7.74
N LYS A 61 14.46 5.87 -8.51
CA LYS A 61 13.69 7.05 -8.08
C LYS A 61 12.20 6.71 -7.84
N HIS A 62 11.58 5.92 -8.71
CA HIS A 62 10.20 5.44 -8.50
C HIS A 62 10.13 4.49 -7.32
N LEU A 63 11.12 3.60 -7.17
CA LEU A 63 11.20 2.68 -6.05
C LEU A 63 11.28 3.42 -4.70
N GLY A 64 12.11 4.46 -4.62
CA GLY A 64 12.20 5.31 -3.42
C GLY A 64 10.88 5.97 -3.07
N TYR A 65 10.18 6.50 -4.09
CA TYR A 65 8.85 7.09 -3.91
C TYR A 65 7.84 6.03 -3.42
N LYS A 66 7.76 4.90 -4.12
CA LYS A 66 6.87 3.77 -3.78
C LYS A 66 7.10 3.30 -2.35
N ALA A 67 8.35 3.13 -1.93
CA ALA A 67 8.66 2.66 -0.59
C ALA A 67 8.10 3.57 0.53
N VAL A 68 8.03 4.88 0.30
CA VAL A 68 7.36 5.82 1.23
C VAL A 68 5.85 5.73 1.08
N ALA A 69 5.34 5.73 -0.17
CA ALA A 69 3.91 5.76 -0.45
C ALA A 69 3.15 4.59 0.19
N VAL A 70 3.69 3.35 0.12
CA VAL A 70 3.04 2.16 0.69
C VAL A 70 2.87 2.28 2.21
N ASN A 71 3.87 2.79 2.92
CA ASN A 71 3.80 3.01 4.37
C ASN A 71 2.88 4.18 4.75
N VAL A 72 2.84 5.23 3.94
CA VAL A 72 1.88 6.35 4.14
C VAL A 72 0.46 5.87 3.89
N SER A 73 0.27 4.90 2.97
CA SER A 73 -1.03 4.26 2.71
C SER A 73 -1.60 3.57 3.94
N ASP A 74 -0.79 2.79 4.68
CA ASP A 74 -1.20 2.16 5.94
C ASP A 74 -1.68 3.18 6.97
N ILE A 75 -0.94 4.31 7.10
CA ILE A 75 -1.34 5.38 8.00
C ILE A 75 -2.65 6.01 7.55
N ALA A 76 -2.83 6.22 6.25
CA ALA A 76 -4.07 6.74 5.67
C ALA A 76 -5.25 5.76 5.88
N ALA A 77 -5.00 4.44 5.79
CA ALA A 77 -5.98 3.39 6.06
C ALA A 77 -6.50 3.40 7.51
N MET A 78 -5.75 3.98 8.43
CA MET A 78 -6.20 4.23 9.81
C MET A 78 -6.94 5.59 9.98
N ASN A 79 -7.24 6.29 8.88
CA ASN A 79 -7.78 7.66 8.87
C ASN A 79 -6.90 8.64 9.65
N ALA A 80 -5.58 8.45 9.55
CA ALA A 80 -4.56 9.23 10.25
C ALA A 80 -3.67 9.98 9.26
N VAL A 81 -2.89 10.93 9.76
CA VAL A 81 -1.95 11.73 8.98
C VAL A 81 -0.53 11.28 9.31
N ALA A 82 0.21 10.83 8.30
CA ALA A 82 1.64 10.53 8.45
C ALA A 82 2.44 11.82 8.69
N GLU A 83 3.42 11.76 9.59
CA GLU A 83 4.25 12.91 9.96
C GLU A 83 5.76 12.62 9.83
N GLN A 84 6.19 11.43 10.20
CA GLN A 84 7.60 11.05 10.17
C GLN A 84 7.78 9.65 9.58
N ILE A 85 8.95 9.44 8.97
CA ILE A 85 9.42 8.12 8.55
C ILE A 85 10.84 7.86 9.02
N THR A 86 11.18 6.57 9.16
CA THR A 86 12.57 6.10 9.20
C THR A 86 12.79 5.14 8.04
N VAL A 87 14.02 5.15 7.47
CA VAL A 87 14.38 4.34 6.31
C VAL A 87 15.56 3.44 6.64
N SER A 88 15.37 2.15 6.60
CA SER A 88 16.44 1.16 6.72
C SER A 88 16.67 0.49 5.36
N ILE A 89 17.92 0.49 4.88
CA ILE A 89 18.29 -0.13 3.61
C ILE A 89 19.42 -1.14 3.78
N ALA A 90 19.32 -2.24 3.03
CA ALA A 90 20.43 -3.19 2.91
C ALA A 90 20.69 -3.46 1.42
N PHE A 91 21.92 -3.25 0.98
CA PHE A 91 22.30 -3.39 -0.43
C PHE A 91 23.70 -3.97 -0.61
N SER A 92 23.96 -4.54 -1.78
CA SER A 92 25.26 -5.09 -2.12
C SER A 92 26.28 -3.99 -2.36
N SER A 93 27.55 -4.25 -2.01
CA SER A 93 28.68 -3.37 -2.33
C SER A 93 28.89 -3.09 -3.83
N LYS A 94 28.13 -3.74 -4.70
CA LYS A 94 28.11 -3.47 -6.15
C LYS A 94 27.23 -2.27 -6.54
N PHE A 95 26.37 -1.79 -5.66
CA PHE A 95 25.61 -0.58 -5.92
C PHE A 95 26.53 0.64 -5.86
N PRO A 96 26.62 1.42 -6.94
CA PRO A 96 27.37 2.68 -6.92
C PRO A 96 26.62 3.72 -6.08
N LEU A 97 27.33 4.73 -5.62
CA LEU A 97 26.76 5.80 -4.80
C LEU A 97 25.60 6.51 -5.51
N GLU A 98 25.75 6.76 -6.80
CA GLU A 98 24.75 7.42 -7.66
C GLU A 98 23.42 6.66 -7.70
N ALA A 99 23.46 5.33 -7.62
CA ALA A 99 22.22 4.51 -7.56
C ALA A 99 21.48 4.73 -6.23
N ILE A 100 22.20 4.83 -5.13
CA ILE A 100 21.60 5.11 -3.82
C ILE A 100 21.09 6.55 -3.76
N GLU A 101 21.80 7.51 -4.36
CA GLU A 101 21.33 8.89 -4.49
C GLU A 101 20.02 8.98 -5.29
N GLU A 102 19.87 8.22 -6.38
CA GLU A 102 18.62 8.16 -7.14
C GLU A 102 17.46 7.57 -6.33
N LEU A 103 17.71 6.53 -5.53
CA LEU A 103 16.72 6.00 -4.60
C LEU A 103 16.26 7.08 -3.60
N TYR A 104 17.21 7.77 -2.99
CA TYR A 104 16.92 8.82 -1.98
C TYR A 104 16.24 10.05 -2.59
N LYS A 105 16.51 10.41 -3.86
CA LYS A 105 15.71 11.43 -4.57
C LYS A 105 14.23 11.06 -4.68
N GLY A 106 13.93 9.77 -4.85
CA GLY A 106 12.55 9.28 -4.83
C GLY A 106 11.92 9.40 -3.45
N ILE A 107 12.66 9.04 -2.41
CA ILE A 107 12.22 9.20 -1.01
C ILE A 107 11.95 10.68 -0.69
N GLU A 108 12.87 11.59 -1.08
CA GLU A 108 12.74 13.04 -0.89
C GLU A 108 11.46 13.56 -1.55
N LEU A 109 11.20 13.19 -2.81
CA LEU A 109 9.98 13.60 -3.52
C LEU A 109 8.71 13.11 -2.83
N ALA A 110 8.71 11.89 -2.30
CA ALA A 110 7.56 11.37 -1.56
C ALA A 110 7.40 12.10 -0.22
N CYS A 111 8.50 12.37 0.49
CA CYS A 111 8.47 13.18 1.71
C CYS A 111 7.87 14.57 1.47
N GLU A 112 8.25 15.22 0.36
CA GLU A 112 7.66 16.50 -0.05
C GLU A 112 6.17 16.37 -0.39
N ALA A 113 5.80 15.34 -1.19
CA ALA A 113 4.41 15.14 -1.63
C ALA A 113 3.46 14.85 -0.46
N TYR A 114 3.90 14.05 0.52
CA TYR A 114 3.10 13.66 1.67
C TYR A 114 3.31 14.53 2.91
N ASN A 115 4.23 15.51 2.84
CA ASN A 115 4.59 16.39 3.95
C ASN A 115 5.04 15.59 5.19
N VAL A 116 5.94 14.62 4.99
CA VAL A 116 6.53 13.79 6.04
C VAL A 116 8.02 14.04 6.18
N ASP A 117 8.53 13.97 7.40
CA ASP A 117 9.96 14.14 7.70
C ASP A 117 10.68 12.79 7.74
N LEU A 118 11.81 12.68 7.04
CA LEU A 118 12.76 11.59 7.25
C LEU A 118 13.61 11.89 8.51
N VAL A 119 13.36 11.16 9.61
CA VAL A 119 13.95 11.44 10.92
C VAL A 119 15.05 10.48 11.33
N GLY A 120 15.29 9.42 10.57
CA GLY A 120 16.33 8.44 10.90
C GLY A 120 16.31 7.22 10.00
N GLY A 121 17.10 6.22 10.37
CA GLY A 121 17.17 4.95 9.63
C GLY A 121 18.43 4.17 9.92
N ASP A 122 18.67 3.15 9.12
CA ASP A 122 19.85 2.30 9.20
C ASP A 122 20.37 1.91 7.80
N THR A 123 21.65 1.64 7.69
CA THR A 123 22.28 1.19 6.44
C THR A 123 23.12 -0.04 6.69
N SER A 124 22.83 -1.12 5.98
CA SER A 124 23.55 -2.39 6.11
C SER A 124 23.96 -2.96 4.76
N THR A 125 24.76 -4.01 4.80
CA THR A 125 25.18 -4.75 3.60
C THR A 125 24.28 -5.96 3.39
N SER A 126 23.84 -6.16 2.12
CA SER A 126 23.17 -7.39 1.67
C SER A 126 24.08 -8.16 0.72
N TYR A 127 24.08 -9.48 0.81
CA TYR A 127 24.75 -10.34 -0.17
C TYR A 127 23.87 -10.63 -1.40
N SER A 128 22.57 -10.40 -1.29
CA SER A 128 21.58 -10.70 -2.34
C SER A 128 20.58 -9.54 -2.46
N GLY A 129 20.76 -8.70 -3.49
CA GLY A 129 19.77 -7.69 -3.85
C GLY A 129 19.68 -6.51 -2.90
N LEU A 130 18.69 -5.65 -3.18
CA LEU A 130 18.32 -4.47 -2.40
C LEU A 130 17.10 -4.80 -1.54
N THR A 131 17.16 -4.39 -0.28
CA THR A 131 16.04 -4.47 0.65
C THR A 131 15.83 -3.08 1.27
N ILE A 132 14.58 -2.64 1.34
CA ILE A 132 14.19 -1.34 1.90
C ILE A 132 13.11 -1.61 2.95
N SER A 133 13.29 -1.13 4.16
CA SER A 133 12.24 -1.11 5.18
C SER A 133 11.99 0.33 5.62
N ILE A 134 10.74 0.73 5.58
CA ILE A 134 10.31 2.04 6.06
C ILE A 134 9.34 1.84 7.21
N THR A 135 9.53 2.63 8.25
CA THR A 135 8.54 2.75 9.33
C THR A 135 7.93 4.13 9.23
N ALA A 136 6.62 4.20 9.10
CA ALA A 136 5.86 5.45 9.13
C ALA A 136 5.22 5.65 10.51
N VAL A 137 5.23 6.88 10.95
CA VAL A 137 4.60 7.34 12.18
C VAL A 137 3.61 8.44 11.82
N GLY A 138 2.38 8.28 12.27
CA GLY A 138 1.32 9.25 12.07
C GLY A 138 0.56 9.55 13.34
N ARG A 139 -0.39 10.50 13.24
CA ARG A 139 -1.27 10.89 14.34
C ARG A 139 -2.70 11.04 13.88
N ALA A 140 -3.61 10.79 14.81
CA ALA A 140 -5.02 11.12 14.66
C ALA A 140 -5.64 11.35 16.04
N LYS A 141 -6.77 12.07 16.08
CA LYS A 141 -7.62 12.08 17.27
C LYS A 141 -8.22 10.69 17.47
N ASN A 142 -8.36 10.29 18.73
CA ASN A 142 -8.87 8.95 19.07
C ASN A 142 -10.25 8.66 18.45
N GLU A 143 -11.09 9.66 18.31
CA GLU A 143 -12.43 9.58 17.74
C GLU A 143 -12.44 9.51 16.19
N GLU A 144 -11.35 9.91 15.53
CA GLU A 144 -11.20 9.92 14.08
C GLU A 144 -10.55 8.62 13.56
N ILE A 145 -9.85 7.87 14.43
CA ILE A 145 -9.16 6.65 14.03
C ILE A 145 -10.16 5.60 13.56
N THR A 146 -9.95 5.13 12.34
CA THR A 146 -10.72 4.04 11.75
C THR A 146 -9.88 2.77 11.75
N ARG A 147 -10.51 1.61 11.89
CA ARG A 147 -9.90 0.28 11.92
C ARG A 147 -10.51 -0.60 10.85
N ARG A 148 -9.91 -1.75 10.59
CA ARG A 148 -10.53 -2.83 9.79
C ARG A 148 -11.84 -3.32 10.41
N SER A 149 -11.98 -3.23 11.72
CA SER A 149 -13.19 -3.61 12.45
C SER A 149 -14.12 -2.40 12.65
N GLY A 150 -15.45 -2.63 12.59
CA GLY A 150 -16.44 -1.59 12.89
C GLY A 150 -17.52 -1.43 11.84
N ALA A 151 -17.41 -2.13 10.69
CA ALA A 151 -18.48 -2.20 9.72
C ALA A 151 -19.74 -2.82 10.32
N ASN A 152 -20.90 -2.30 9.96
CA ASN A 152 -22.20 -2.75 10.41
C ASN A 152 -23.06 -3.23 9.25
N GLU A 153 -24.13 -3.96 9.57
CA GLU A 153 -25.15 -4.31 8.57
C GLU A 153 -25.73 -3.04 7.95
N HIS A 154 -25.88 -3.06 6.62
CA HIS A 154 -26.37 -1.95 5.80
C HIS A 154 -25.40 -0.78 5.62
N ASP A 155 -24.17 -0.86 6.09
CA ASP A 155 -23.15 0.11 5.69
C ASP A 155 -22.88 -0.03 4.18
N LEU A 156 -22.58 1.09 3.53
CA LEU A 156 -22.12 1.11 2.15
C LEU A 156 -20.62 0.85 2.10
N LEU A 157 -20.22 -0.09 1.24
CA LEU A 157 -18.82 -0.32 0.91
C LEU A 157 -18.40 0.65 -0.20
N VAL A 158 -17.35 1.39 0.03
CA VAL A 158 -16.82 2.42 -0.87
C VAL A 158 -15.35 2.13 -1.14
N VAL A 159 -14.92 2.24 -2.39
CA VAL A 159 -13.51 2.21 -2.78
C VAL A 159 -13.17 3.49 -3.53
N THR A 160 -11.97 3.99 -3.31
CA THR A 160 -11.45 5.16 -4.03
C THR A 160 -10.84 4.77 -5.37
N GLY A 161 -10.70 5.73 -6.29
CA GLY A 161 -10.00 5.55 -7.56
C GLY A 161 -10.53 4.38 -8.41
N ASP A 162 -9.59 3.61 -8.96
CA ASP A 162 -9.83 2.40 -9.72
C ASP A 162 -8.82 1.31 -9.38
N LEU A 163 -9.11 0.07 -9.75
CA LEU A 163 -8.39 -1.11 -9.30
C LEU A 163 -7.85 -1.95 -10.45
N GLY A 164 -6.83 -2.75 -10.18
CA GLY A 164 -6.21 -3.69 -11.09
C GLY A 164 -5.18 -3.05 -12.02
N GLY A 165 -5.01 -1.71 -11.99
CA GLY A 165 -4.06 -0.99 -12.81
C GLY A 165 -2.62 -1.36 -12.51
N ALA A 166 -2.25 -1.45 -11.24
CA ALA A 166 -0.91 -1.86 -10.82
C ALA A 166 -0.57 -3.27 -11.31
N TYR A 167 -1.49 -4.22 -11.15
CA TYR A 167 -1.30 -5.59 -11.63
C TYR A 167 -1.09 -5.67 -13.14
N MET A 168 -1.91 -4.96 -13.94
CA MET A 168 -1.73 -4.95 -15.39
C MET A 168 -0.45 -4.24 -15.81
N GLY A 169 -0.03 -3.20 -15.11
CA GLY A 169 1.28 -2.57 -15.27
C GLY A 169 2.43 -3.56 -15.04
N LEU A 170 2.33 -4.38 -13.99
CA LEU A 170 3.29 -5.44 -13.72
C LEU A 170 3.33 -6.46 -14.87
N GLN A 171 2.18 -6.88 -15.42
CA GLN A 171 2.14 -7.85 -16.53
C GLN A 171 2.85 -7.29 -17.78
N ILE A 172 2.66 -6.02 -18.11
CA ILE A 172 3.38 -5.36 -19.21
C ILE A 172 4.90 -5.36 -18.93
N LEU A 173 5.33 -4.91 -17.77
CA LEU A 173 6.75 -4.84 -17.41
C LEU A 173 7.42 -6.22 -17.41
N GLU A 174 6.75 -7.26 -16.92
CA GLU A 174 7.26 -8.62 -16.95
C GLU A 174 7.32 -9.19 -18.38
N ARG A 175 6.31 -8.93 -19.22
CA ARG A 175 6.33 -9.30 -20.65
C ARG A 175 7.54 -8.68 -21.35
N GLU A 176 7.73 -7.37 -21.23
CA GLU A 176 8.81 -6.65 -21.88
C GLU A 176 10.20 -7.06 -21.35
N LYS A 177 10.30 -7.38 -20.07
CA LYS A 177 11.51 -7.97 -19.48
C LYS A 177 11.88 -9.30 -20.15
N GLU A 178 10.92 -10.20 -20.36
CA GLU A 178 11.17 -11.49 -21.01
C GLU A 178 11.52 -11.32 -22.50
N VAL A 179 10.89 -10.40 -23.22
CA VAL A 179 11.25 -10.03 -24.59
C VAL A 179 12.70 -9.52 -24.66
N TYR A 180 13.08 -8.61 -23.78
CA TYR A 180 14.44 -8.08 -23.70
C TYR A 180 15.48 -9.15 -23.38
N LYS A 181 15.19 -10.06 -22.43
CA LYS A 181 16.09 -11.19 -22.11
C LYS A 181 16.30 -12.12 -23.29
N ALA A 182 15.23 -12.38 -24.06
CA ALA A 182 15.31 -13.24 -25.24
C ALA A 182 16.11 -12.58 -26.38
N ASN A 183 16.00 -11.27 -26.55
CA ASN A 183 16.74 -10.50 -27.56
C ASN A 183 17.01 -9.07 -27.08
N PRO A 184 18.20 -8.81 -26.48
CA PRO A 184 18.56 -7.48 -25.95
C PRO A 184 18.67 -6.35 -27.01
N THR A 185 18.54 -6.67 -28.27
CA THR A 185 18.53 -5.65 -29.36
C THR A 185 17.13 -5.05 -29.59
N ILE A 186 16.09 -5.69 -29.07
CA ILE A 186 14.72 -5.20 -29.14
C ILE A 186 14.50 -4.23 -27.97
N GLN A 187 14.05 -3.02 -28.29
CA GLN A 187 13.65 -2.06 -27.25
C GLN A 187 12.29 -2.48 -26.68
N PRO A 188 12.09 -2.36 -25.33
CA PRO A 188 10.79 -2.58 -24.73
C PRO A 188 9.71 -1.68 -25.35
N ASP A 189 8.55 -2.25 -25.60
CA ASP A 189 7.38 -1.52 -26.11
C ASP A 189 6.44 -1.18 -24.94
N LEU A 190 6.55 0.06 -24.47
CA LEU A 190 5.78 0.59 -23.34
C LEU A 190 4.79 1.68 -23.77
N ASP A 191 4.73 1.99 -25.06
CA ASP A 191 3.88 3.07 -25.57
C ASP A 191 2.39 2.76 -25.36
N GLY A 192 1.67 3.71 -24.79
CA GLY A 192 0.25 3.58 -24.50
C GLY A 192 -0.09 2.87 -23.17
N PHE A 193 0.91 2.41 -22.41
CA PHE A 193 0.73 1.76 -21.12
C PHE A 193 1.09 2.66 -19.93
N ASP A 194 1.34 3.96 -20.16
CA ASP A 194 1.83 4.90 -19.13
C ASP A 194 1.01 4.86 -17.85
N TYR A 195 -0.32 4.82 -17.97
CA TYR A 195 -1.21 4.83 -16.81
C TYR A 195 -0.98 3.62 -15.91
N ILE A 196 -1.10 2.41 -16.44
CA ILE A 196 -0.98 1.17 -15.66
C ILE A 196 0.45 0.93 -15.17
N ILE A 197 1.46 1.33 -15.97
CA ILE A 197 2.87 1.27 -15.57
C ILE A 197 3.13 2.22 -14.39
N ASN A 198 2.59 3.44 -14.42
CA ASN A 198 2.71 4.37 -13.31
C ASN A 198 2.01 3.85 -12.05
N ARG A 199 0.83 3.22 -12.16
CA ARG A 199 0.15 2.58 -11.02
C ARG A 199 1.04 1.56 -10.33
N GLN A 200 1.81 0.76 -11.08
CA GLN A 200 2.74 -0.24 -10.54
C GLN A 200 4.04 0.36 -9.99
N LEU A 201 4.67 1.29 -10.73
CA LEU A 201 6.00 1.79 -10.39
C LEU A 201 5.98 2.92 -9.37
N LYS A 202 4.91 3.71 -9.34
CA LYS A 202 4.77 4.90 -8.50
C LYS A 202 3.32 5.03 -8.00
N PRO A 203 2.84 4.12 -7.14
CA PRO A 203 1.53 4.25 -6.53
C PRO A 203 1.45 5.51 -5.65
N GLU A 204 0.24 5.99 -5.43
CA GLU A 204 -0.02 7.16 -4.60
C GLU A 204 -0.85 6.76 -3.36
N ALA A 205 -0.39 7.15 -2.19
CA ALA A 205 -1.19 7.01 -0.96
C ALA A 205 -2.32 8.05 -0.96
N ARG A 206 -3.53 7.63 -0.60
CA ARG A 206 -4.75 8.45 -0.72
C ARG A 206 -4.99 9.36 0.49
N ILE A 207 -3.97 10.17 0.84
CA ILE A 207 -4.08 11.20 1.89
C ILE A 207 -5.08 12.30 1.55
N ASP A 208 -5.36 12.51 0.26
CA ASP A 208 -6.40 13.39 -0.24
C ASP A 208 -7.79 12.98 0.28
N ILE A 209 -8.05 11.68 0.34
CA ILE A 209 -9.32 11.13 0.84
C ILE A 209 -9.43 11.31 2.36
N VAL A 210 -8.35 11.08 3.11
CA VAL A 210 -8.33 11.34 4.56
C VAL A 210 -8.67 12.81 4.84
N THR A 211 -8.10 13.72 4.05
CA THR A 211 -8.39 15.15 4.14
C THR A 211 -9.85 15.45 3.81
N LEU A 212 -10.37 14.86 2.73
CA LEU A 212 -11.76 15.03 2.29
C LEU A 212 -12.76 14.50 3.34
N LEU A 213 -12.51 13.30 3.90
CA LEU A 213 -13.35 12.72 4.95
C LEU A 213 -13.43 13.66 6.17
N LYS A 214 -12.31 14.24 6.56
CA LYS A 214 -12.25 15.22 7.66
C LYS A 214 -13.01 16.50 7.34
N GLU A 215 -12.88 17.05 6.13
CA GLU A 215 -13.61 18.24 5.68
C GLU A 215 -15.12 18.00 5.65
N LEU A 216 -15.55 16.79 5.33
CA LEU A 216 -16.96 16.39 5.30
C LEU A 216 -17.52 15.95 6.66
N ASP A 217 -16.70 15.94 7.71
CA ASP A 217 -17.05 15.41 9.04
C ASP A 217 -17.56 13.97 8.97
N VAL A 218 -16.92 13.14 8.12
CA VAL A 218 -17.24 11.73 7.94
C VAL A 218 -16.12 10.88 8.53
N VAL A 219 -16.47 10.05 9.51
CA VAL A 219 -15.59 9.01 10.03
C VAL A 219 -16.10 7.66 9.50
N PRO A 220 -15.32 6.94 8.67
CA PRO A 220 -15.68 5.62 8.20
C PRO A 220 -15.92 4.64 9.35
N THR A 221 -16.82 3.69 9.17
CA THR A 221 -17.09 2.67 10.19
C THR A 221 -16.03 1.58 10.20
N SER A 222 -15.42 1.29 9.05
CA SER A 222 -14.21 0.48 8.90
C SER A 222 -13.41 0.95 7.70
N MET A 223 -12.10 0.67 7.66
CA MET A 223 -11.22 1.05 6.56
C MET A 223 -10.00 0.13 6.48
N ILE A 224 -9.46 0.00 5.27
CA ILE A 224 -8.23 -0.71 4.91
C ILE A 224 -7.74 -0.11 3.59
N ASP A 225 -6.45 -0.18 3.28
CA ASP A 225 -5.98 0.08 1.91
C ASP A 225 -5.99 -1.20 1.06
N VAL A 226 -5.93 -1.05 -0.26
CA VAL A 226 -5.97 -2.18 -1.21
C VAL A 226 -4.54 -2.50 -1.66
N SER A 227 -3.88 -3.38 -0.90
CA SER A 227 -2.51 -3.84 -1.14
C SER A 227 -2.44 -5.22 -1.78
N ASP A 228 -3.33 -6.15 -1.43
CA ASP A 228 -3.36 -7.54 -1.93
C ASP A 228 -4.48 -7.80 -2.96
N GLY A 229 -5.32 -6.81 -3.19
CA GLY A 229 -6.47 -6.86 -4.10
C GLY A 229 -7.80 -6.85 -3.38
N LEU A 230 -8.81 -6.31 -4.06
CA LEU A 230 -10.12 -5.99 -3.49
C LEU A 230 -10.76 -7.18 -2.73
N ALA A 231 -10.64 -8.41 -3.25
CA ALA A 231 -11.23 -9.59 -2.61
C ALA A 231 -10.61 -9.90 -1.26
N SER A 232 -9.27 -9.78 -1.13
CA SER A 232 -8.55 -9.96 0.12
C SER A 232 -9.03 -8.95 1.15
N GLU A 233 -9.05 -7.68 0.79
CA GLU A 233 -9.36 -6.59 1.71
C GLU A 233 -10.83 -6.61 2.18
N ILE A 234 -11.76 -6.96 1.29
CA ILE A 234 -13.16 -7.20 1.67
C ILE A 234 -13.26 -8.31 2.72
N LEU A 235 -12.53 -9.42 2.52
CA LEU A 235 -12.53 -10.53 3.47
C LEU A 235 -11.93 -10.13 4.82
N HIS A 236 -10.90 -9.26 4.84
CA HIS A 236 -10.33 -8.71 6.06
C HIS A 236 -11.34 -7.84 6.81
N LEU A 237 -12.01 -6.89 6.14
CA LEU A 237 -13.05 -6.05 6.75
C LEU A 237 -14.20 -6.90 7.28
N CYS A 238 -14.69 -7.87 6.49
CA CYS A 238 -15.77 -8.77 6.88
C CYS A 238 -15.40 -9.61 8.10
N LYS A 239 -14.19 -10.20 8.12
CA LYS A 239 -13.69 -11.01 9.25
C LYS A 239 -13.54 -10.17 10.51
N ALA A 240 -12.93 -8.99 10.41
CA ALA A 240 -12.69 -8.09 11.53
C ALA A 240 -14.00 -7.55 12.11
N SER A 241 -14.97 -7.24 11.27
CA SER A 241 -16.28 -6.68 11.65
C SER A 241 -17.34 -7.75 11.93
N LYS A 242 -17.10 -9.02 11.60
CA LYS A 242 -18.05 -10.16 11.73
C LYS A 242 -19.35 -9.96 10.94
N VAL A 243 -19.23 -9.39 9.74
CA VAL A 243 -20.32 -9.15 8.79
C VAL A 243 -20.03 -9.82 7.45
N GLY A 244 -21.05 -9.94 6.60
CA GLY A 244 -20.90 -10.32 5.20
C GLY A 244 -20.92 -9.09 4.29
N CYS A 245 -20.57 -9.28 3.01
CA CYS A 245 -20.58 -8.23 2.01
C CYS A 245 -21.22 -8.74 0.71
N HIS A 246 -21.91 -7.85 -0.02
CA HIS A 246 -22.34 -8.06 -1.39
C HIS A 246 -21.56 -7.10 -2.29
N VAL A 247 -20.83 -7.65 -3.25
CA VAL A 247 -20.10 -6.88 -4.27
C VAL A 247 -20.81 -7.09 -5.61
N TYR A 248 -21.04 -6.00 -6.31
CA TYR A 248 -21.61 -6.01 -7.65
C TYR A 248 -20.49 -5.83 -8.66
N ASP A 249 -20.28 -6.80 -9.51
CA ASP A 249 -19.23 -6.85 -10.51
C ASP A 249 -19.20 -5.59 -11.39
N ASP A 250 -20.36 -5.15 -11.86
CA ASP A 250 -20.55 -3.96 -12.69
C ASP A 250 -20.31 -2.63 -11.94
N LYS A 251 -20.00 -2.69 -10.63
CA LYS A 251 -19.70 -1.52 -9.79
C LYS A 251 -18.23 -1.44 -9.38
N ILE A 252 -17.44 -2.45 -9.69
CA ILE A 252 -16.00 -2.40 -9.43
C ILE A 252 -15.38 -1.36 -10.37
N PRO A 253 -14.73 -0.30 -9.85
CA PRO A 253 -14.13 0.71 -10.70
C PRO A 253 -12.86 0.17 -11.33
N ILE A 254 -12.80 0.12 -12.66
CA ILE A 254 -11.65 -0.34 -13.44
C ILE A 254 -11.43 0.66 -14.57
N ASP A 255 -10.22 1.20 -14.67
CA ASP A 255 -9.88 2.13 -15.76
C ASP A 255 -9.95 1.44 -17.13
N ALA A 256 -10.24 2.24 -18.16
CA ALA A 256 -10.38 1.73 -19.53
C ALA A 256 -9.08 1.11 -20.05
N SER A 257 -7.91 1.69 -19.75
CA SER A 257 -6.62 1.12 -20.16
C SER A 257 -6.32 -0.19 -19.43
N THR A 258 -6.66 -0.28 -18.16
CA THR A 258 -6.59 -1.53 -17.38
C THR A 258 -7.46 -2.62 -18.00
N SER A 259 -8.73 -2.30 -18.29
CA SER A 259 -9.70 -3.24 -18.89
C SER A 259 -9.25 -3.72 -20.28
N MET A 260 -8.79 -2.81 -21.14
CA MET A 260 -8.30 -3.14 -22.48
C MET A 260 -7.07 -4.05 -22.41
N THR A 261 -6.10 -3.69 -21.57
CA THR A 261 -4.88 -4.50 -21.40
C THR A 261 -5.20 -5.88 -20.82
N ALA A 262 -6.12 -5.99 -19.86
CA ALA A 262 -6.55 -7.27 -19.32
C ALA A 262 -7.14 -8.18 -20.40
N ILE A 263 -8.01 -7.64 -21.27
CA ILE A 263 -8.60 -8.37 -22.39
C ILE A 263 -7.52 -8.84 -23.38
N ASP A 264 -6.53 -8.00 -23.70
CA ASP A 264 -5.40 -8.38 -24.56
C ASP A 264 -4.54 -9.51 -23.99
N PHE A 265 -4.51 -9.63 -22.66
CA PHE A 265 -3.85 -10.73 -21.93
C PHE A 265 -4.78 -11.93 -21.68
N GLU A 266 -5.99 -11.93 -22.23
CA GLU A 266 -7.02 -12.97 -22.01
C GLU A 266 -7.40 -13.12 -20.52
N ILE A 267 -7.33 -12.03 -19.74
CA ILE A 267 -7.71 -11.96 -18.33
C ILE A 267 -9.02 -11.18 -18.20
N ASP A 268 -9.94 -11.69 -17.40
CA ASP A 268 -11.15 -10.95 -17.05
C ASP A 268 -10.77 -9.69 -16.24
N PRO A 269 -11.18 -8.46 -16.65
CA PRO A 269 -10.87 -7.24 -15.94
C PRO A 269 -11.28 -7.24 -14.47
N ALA A 270 -12.42 -7.82 -14.11
CA ALA A 270 -12.83 -7.93 -12.71
C ALA A 270 -11.86 -8.81 -11.89
N THR A 271 -11.26 -9.83 -12.51
CA THR A 271 -10.25 -10.66 -11.87
C THR A 271 -9.00 -9.84 -11.53
N THR A 272 -8.60 -8.88 -12.37
CA THR A 272 -7.43 -8.02 -12.09
C THR A 272 -7.67 -7.13 -10.88
N ALA A 273 -8.87 -6.57 -10.74
CA ALA A 273 -9.25 -5.73 -9.60
C ALA A 273 -9.43 -6.55 -8.31
N LEU A 274 -10.01 -7.74 -8.42
CA LEU A 274 -10.28 -8.58 -7.25
C LEU A 274 -9.01 -9.22 -6.65
N ASN A 275 -8.03 -9.58 -7.50
CA ASN A 275 -6.86 -10.37 -7.10
C ASN A 275 -5.52 -9.70 -7.45
N GLY A 276 -5.54 -8.59 -8.16
CA GLY A 276 -4.35 -7.78 -8.40
C GLY A 276 -4.11 -6.84 -7.22
N GLY A 277 -2.93 -6.85 -6.67
CA GLY A 277 -2.56 -5.98 -5.55
C GLY A 277 -1.85 -4.71 -5.99
N GLU A 278 -1.33 -3.99 -4.99
CA GLU A 278 -0.50 -2.79 -5.13
C GLU A 278 -1.22 -1.56 -5.71
N ASP A 279 -2.55 -1.50 -5.63
CA ASP A 279 -3.31 -0.33 -6.05
C ASP A 279 -3.28 0.82 -5.02
N TYR A 280 -3.13 0.51 -3.72
CA TYR A 280 -3.06 1.45 -2.60
C TYR A 280 -4.20 2.47 -2.57
N GLU A 281 -5.37 2.07 -3.06
CA GLU A 281 -6.62 2.77 -2.88
C GLU A 281 -7.22 2.48 -1.50
N LEU A 282 -8.08 3.36 -0.98
CA LEU A 282 -8.76 3.13 0.29
C LEU A 282 -10.10 2.43 0.07
N LEU A 283 -10.32 1.34 0.80
CA LEU A 283 -11.57 0.62 0.88
C LEU A 283 -12.17 0.85 2.27
N PHE A 284 -13.37 1.39 2.35
CA PHE A 284 -13.99 1.71 3.62
C PHE A 284 -15.50 1.54 3.62
N THR A 285 -16.07 1.49 4.81
CA THR A 285 -17.52 1.45 4.98
C THR A 285 -18.04 2.72 5.64
N ILE A 286 -19.22 3.17 5.20
CA ILE A 286 -19.94 4.32 5.77
C ILE A 286 -21.40 3.95 6.02
N LYS A 287 -21.98 4.58 7.04
CA LYS A 287 -23.41 4.41 7.32
C LYS A 287 -24.25 4.91 6.15
N GLN A 288 -25.25 4.14 5.76
CA GLN A 288 -26.27 4.59 4.84
C GLN A 288 -27.18 5.59 5.58
N THR A 289 -27.27 6.83 5.06
CA THR A 289 -28.12 7.90 5.63
C THR A 289 -29.55 7.76 5.16
#